data_31cb4df1e667728fe84228eb82bb8cb9
#
_entry.id   31cb4df1e667728fe84228eb82bb8cb9
#
_cell.length_a   1.000
_cell.length_b   1.000
_cell.length_c   1.000
_cell.angle_alpha   90.00
_cell.angle_beta   90.00
_cell.angle_gamma   90.00
#
_symmetry.space_group_name_H-M   'P 1'
#
loop_
_entity.id
_entity.type
_entity.pdbx_description
1 polymer ?
#
loop_
_entity_poly.entity_id
_entity_poly.type
_entity_poly.pdbx_seq_one_letter_code
_entity_poly.pdbx_strand_id
1 'polypeptide(L)'
;MSKTVQAIKVYVWGKYIGAVALEPRLGYYAFEYDPRFVATGIELAPLAMPLAQAQAPFIFPALPEATYKRLPAMLSDALPDDFGNNLIDAWMAERGIPKSAVTPLDRLAYMGRRGMGAIEFKPAKGSKSASPDAIKMSRLVENARMAINGDFNTDHHSKAALAQLIQVGTSAGGARAKATIAWNQDSGEIRAGQFDVEPGFEHWLLKLDVGKDTELGESQNFGRIEFAYYLMARAAGIEMSECRLLEENGRAHFMTRRFDRSGNKKHHMMSLCAMSHMDYKQLATHDYAQVFLTINQLGLGEEALEEAFRRMVFNVLTVNCDDHSKNVSFLLKEGGKWELSPAYDLAFSYNPGSQWVSQHLMAVNGRFAGAGYDDFLALADRFAIGRAQKIIKQVEDAVAAWSDFAAEASLPQNVVEGLAAIFRKRPL
;
A
#
# COMPACT_ATOMS: atom_id res chain seq x y z
N MET A 1 -29.59 -3.72 -18.02
CA MET A 1 -28.63 -4.65 -17.38
C MET A 1 -27.22 -4.26 -17.77
N SER A 2 -26.38 -3.84 -16.83
CA SER A 2 -24.96 -3.58 -17.12
C SER A 2 -24.30 -4.91 -17.48
N LYS A 3 -23.73 -5.02 -18.68
CA LYS A 3 -23.02 -6.23 -19.09
C LYS A 3 -21.80 -6.41 -18.18
N THR A 4 -21.62 -7.62 -17.62
CA THR A 4 -20.39 -8.03 -16.93
C THR A 4 -19.19 -7.86 -17.88
N VAL A 5 -18.07 -7.43 -17.32
CA VAL A 5 -16.84 -7.27 -18.11
C VAL A 5 -16.27 -8.65 -18.43
N GLN A 6 -16.09 -8.96 -19.72
CA GLN A 6 -15.57 -10.26 -20.16
C GLN A 6 -14.05 -10.24 -20.31
N ALA A 7 -13.46 -9.10 -20.64
CA ALA A 7 -12.03 -8.91 -20.78
C ALA A 7 -11.64 -7.46 -20.46
N ILE A 8 -10.43 -7.29 -19.93
CA ILE A 8 -9.83 -6.01 -19.62
C ILE A 8 -8.53 -5.86 -20.41
N LYS A 9 -8.40 -4.75 -21.14
CA LYS A 9 -7.14 -4.32 -21.75
C LYS A 9 -6.30 -3.60 -20.68
N VAL A 10 -5.03 -3.95 -20.60
CA VAL A 10 -4.07 -3.42 -19.63
C VAL A 10 -3.08 -2.49 -20.33
N TYR A 11 -2.83 -1.37 -19.72
CA TYR A 11 -1.93 -0.33 -20.23
C TYR A 11 -0.93 0.09 -19.16
N VAL A 12 0.27 0.48 -19.57
CA VAL A 12 1.29 1.13 -18.73
C VAL A 12 1.92 2.26 -19.52
N TRP A 13 2.00 3.46 -18.97
CA TRP A 13 2.53 4.66 -19.64
C TRP A 13 1.87 4.93 -21.01
N GLY A 14 0.56 4.72 -21.08
CA GLY A 14 -0.21 4.87 -22.34
C GLY A 14 -0.01 3.75 -23.35
N LYS A 15 0.93 2.82 -23.14
CA LYS A 15 1.20 1.68 -24.04
C LYS A 15 0.28 0.51 -23.69
N TYR A 16 -0.34 -0.10 -24.69
CA TYR A 16 -1.09 -1.34 -24.52
C TYR A 16 -0.11 -2.48 -24.26
N ILE A 17 -0.24 -3.15 -23.11
CA ILE A 17 0.68 -4.22 -22.73
C ILE A 17 0.07 -5.62 -22.89
N GLY A 18 -1.25 -5.73 -22.96
CA GLY A 18 -1.93 -7.02 -23.06
C GLY A 18 -3.36 -6.99 -22.53
N ALA A 19 -3.96 -8.13 -22.39
CA ALA A 19 -5.33 -8.27 -21.91
C ALA A 19 -5.48 -9.41 -20.91
N VAL A 20 -6.45 -9.27 -20.01
CA VAL A 20 -6.87 -10.32 -19.06
C VAL A 20 -8.31 -10.68 -19.30
N ALA A 21 -8.60 -11.97 -19.32
CA ALA A 21 -9.94 -12.53 -19.47
C ALA A 21 -10.10 -13.78 -18.60
N LEU A 22 -11.34 -14.17 -18.32
CA LEU A 22 -11.63 -15.43 -17.64
C LEU A 22 -11.35 -16.59 -18.61
N GLU A 23 -10.55 -17.59 -18.17
CA GLU A 23 -10.46 -18.90 -18.82
C GLU A 23 -11.58 -19.80 -18.26
N PRO A 24 -12.63 -20.07 -19.04
CA PRO A 24 -13.85 -20.69 -18.51
C PRO A 24 -13.64 -22.11 -17.98
N ARG A 25 -12.68 -22.86 -18.57
CA ARG A 25 -12.41 -24.26 -18.20
C ARG A 25 -11.73 -24.37 -16.83
N LEU A 26 -10.89 -23.39 -16.50
CA LEU A 26 -10.13 -23.37 -15.26
C LEU A 26 -10.80 -22.53 -14.17
N GLY A 27 -11.65 -21.58 -14.55
CA GLY A 27 -12.26 -20.63 -13.64
C GLY A 27 -11.26 -19.57 -13.08
N TYR A 28 -10.11 -19.43 -13.74
CA TYR A 28 -9.05 -18.46 -13.42
C TYR A 28 -8.90 -17.44 -14.53
N TYR A 29 -8.30 -16.30 -14.22
CA TYR A 29 -8.06 -15.25 -15.20
C TYR A 29 -6.69 -15.44 -15.84
N ALA A 30 -6.69 -15.44 -17.17
CA ALA A 30 -5.49 -15.51 -18.00
C ALA A 30 -5.09 -14.12 -18.46
N PHE A 31 -3.82 -13.77 -18.33
CA PHE A 31 -3.24 -12.56 -18.91
C PHE A 31 -2.31 -12.93 -20.05
N GLU A 32 -2.46 -12.25 -21.18
CA GLU A 32 -1.63 -12.44 -22.36
C GLU A 32 -0.99 -11.09 -22.73
N TYR A 33 0.34 -11.08 -22.87
CA TYR A 33 1.06 -9.91 -23.35
C TYR A 33 0.82 -9.66 -24.84
N ASP A 34 0.72 -8.38 -25.23
CA ASP A 34 0.76 -7.99 -26.65
C ASP A 34 2.16 -8.23 -27.22
N PRO A 35 2.30 -8.91 -28.38
CA PRO A 35 3.62 -9.16 -28.97
C PRO A 35 4.45 -7.91 -29.23
N ARG A 36 3.78 -6.77 -29.55
CA ARG A 36 4.47 -5.47 -29.76
C ARG A 36 5.04 -4.94 -28.44
N PHE A 37 4.37 -5.21 -27.32
CA PHE A 37 4.90 -4.86 -26.00
C PHE A 37 6.08 -5.77 -25.63
N VAL A 38 5.96 -7.08 -25.87
CA VAL A 38 7.07 -8.04 -25.65
C VAL A 38 8.34 -7.60 -26.37
N ALA A 39 8.20 -7.12 -27.61
CA ALA A 39 9.33 -6.62 -28.41
C ALA A 39 10.02 -5.38 -27.81
N THR A 40 9.41 -4.69 -26.84
CA THR A 40 10.06 -3.56 -26.15
C THR A 40 11.11 -4.00 -25.13
N GLY A 41 11.07 -5.24 -24.66
CA GLY A 41 11.94 -5.76 -23.61
C GLY A 41 11.69 -5.17 -22.21
N ILE A 42 10.58 -4.46 -21.99
CA ILE A 42 10.26 -3.85 -20.70
C ILE A 42 9.66 -4.90 -19.76
N GLU A 43 10.43 -5.35 -18.77
CA GLU A 43 10.01 -6.34 -17.78
C GLU A 43 9.17 -5.70 -16.68
N LEU A 44 7.83 -5.82 -16.75
CA LEU A 44 6.88 -5.28 -15.76
C LEU A 44 6.69 -6.19 -14.55
N ALA A 45 6.94 -7.48 -14.66
CA ALA A 45 6.84 -8.47 -13.61
C ALA A 45 7.92 -9.55 -13.79
N PRO A 46 9.21 -9.19 -13.69
CA PRO A 46 10.32 -10.03 -14.15
C PRO A 46 10.40 -11.39 -13.45
N LEU A 47 9.96 -11.49 -12.20
CA LEU A 47 10.00 -12.75 -11.45
C LEU A 47 8.69 -13.55 -11.58
N ALA A 48 7.55 -12.88 -11.71
CA ALA A 48 6.24 -13.52 -11.75
C ALA A 48 5.76 -13.84 -13.18
N MET A 49 6.01 -12.92 -14.13
CA MET A 49 5.56 -13.04 -15.52
C MET A 49 6.63 -12.51 -16.49
N PRO A 50 7.81 -13.15 -16.56
CA PRO A 50 8.91 -12.68 -17.41
C PRO A 50 8.54 -12.74 -18.89
N LEU A 51 8.99 -11.76 -19.69
CA LEU A 51 8.72 -11.70 -21.14
C LEU A 51 9.26 -12.90 -21.90
N ALA A 52 10.31 -13.55 -21.40
CA ALA A 52 10.84 -14.78 -21.97
C ALA A 52 9.83 -15.94 -21.98
N GLN A 53 8.77 -15.88 -21.18
CA GLN A 53 7.69 -16.87 -21.08
C GLN A 53 6.37 -16.36 -21.69
N ALA A 54 6.37 -15.23 -22.38
CA ALA A 54 5.17 -14.58 -22.91
C ALA A 54 4.58 -15.26 -24.18
N GLN A 55 5.08 -16.44 -24.58
CA GLN A 55 4.54 -17.22 -25.70
C GLN A 55 3.18 -17.86 -25.38
N ALA A 56 2.84 -17.99 -24.10
CA ALA A 56 1.57 -18.51 -23.62
C ALA A 56 0.96 -17.54 -22.59
N PRO A 57 -0.38 -17.56 -22.43
CA PRO A 57 -1.03 -16.76 -21.39
C PRO A 57 -0.58 -17.18 -19.99
N PHE A 58 -0.42 -16.21 -19.10
CA PHE A 58 -0.08 -16.43 -17.70
C PHE A 58 -1.35 -16.72 -16.89
N ILE A 59 -1.41 -17.91 -16.29
CA ILE A 59 -2.50 -18.37 -15.41
C ILE A 59 -1.87 -19.00 -14.18
N PHE A 60 -2.36 -18.67 -12.99
CA PHE A 60 -1.78 -19.12 -11.72
C PHE A 60 -2.79 -19.82 -10.81
N PRO A 61 -3.20 -21.07 -11.10
CA PRO A 61 -4.19 -21.80 -10.31
C PRO A 61 -3.73 -22.12 -8.88
N ALA A 62 -2.42 -22.15 -8.64
CA ALA A 62 -1.85 -22.42 -7.32
C ALA A 62 -1.86 -21.21 -6.38
N LEU A 63 -2.10 -20.01 -6.89
CA LEU A 63 -2.14 -18.81 -6.05
C LEU A 63 -3.43 -18.77 -5.21
N PRO A 64 -3.35 -18.44 -3.89
CA PRO A 64 -4.50 -18.37 -3.02
C PRO A 64 -5.55 -17.34 -3.50
N GLU A 65 -6.78 -17.79 -3.70
CA GLU A 65 -7.88 -16.96 -4.19
C GLU A 65 -8.19 -15.79 -3.22
N ALA A 66 -8.04 -16.03 -1.92
CA ALA A 66 -8.31 -15.03 -0.89
C ALA A 66 -7.47 -13.74 -1.10
N THR A 67 -6.25 -13.88 -1.60
CA THR A 67 -5.32 -12.76 -1.85
C THR A 67 -5.36 -12.34 -3.31
N TYR A 68 -5.17 -13.27 -4.24
CA TYR A 68 -4.95 -12.96 -5.65
C TYR A 68 -6.23 -12.92 -6.50
N LYS A 69 -7.38 -13.28 -5.92
CA LYS A 69 -8.71 -13.22 -6.60
C LYS A 69 -8.75 -13.96 -7.95
N ARG A 70 -7.98 -15.05 -8.09
CA ARG A 70 -7.77 -15.84 -9.32
C ARG A 70 -7.11 -15.07 -10.46
N LEU A 71 -6.59 -13.86 -10.20
CA LEU A 71 -5.85 -13.03 -11.15
C LEU A 71 -4.35 -13.36 -11.07
N PRO A 72 -3.57 -13.10 -12.16
CA PRO A 72 -2.13 -12.95 -12.06
C PRO A 72 -1.75 -11.88 -11.02
N ALA A 73 -0.69 -12.13 -10.25
CA ALA A 73 -0.33 -11.34 -9.07
C ALA A 73 -0.13 -9.85 -9.38
N MET A 74 0.51 -9.49 -10.50
CA MET A 74 0.68 -8.10 -10.96
C MET A 74 -0.66 -7.36 -11.08
N LEU A 75 -1.72 -8.03 -11.54
CA LEU A 75 -3.04 -7.43 -11.72
C LEU A 75 -3.82 -7.38 -10.41
N SER A 76 -3.69 -8.43 -9.57
CA SER A 76 -4.34 -8.46 -8.26
C SER A 76 -3.76 -7.40 -7.31
N ASP A 77 -2.51 -7.05 -7.47
CA ASP A 77 -1.84 -6.01 -6.67
C ASP A 77 -2.40 -4.61 -6.93
N ALA A 78 -2.97 -4.39 -8.10
CA ALA A 78 -3.67 -3.16 -8.45
C ALA A 78 -5.12 -3.08 -7.94
N LEU A 79 -5.64 -4.16 -7.32
CA LEU A 79 -6.96 -4.14 -6.71
C LEU A 79 -6.96 -3.29 -5.43
N PRO A 80 -8.10 -2.68 -5.07
CA PRO A 80 -8.20 -1.92 -3.85
C PRO A 80 -8.15 -2.82 -2.61
N ASP A 81 -7.86 -2.20 -1.47
CA ASP A 81 -7.99 -2.82 -0.15
C ASP A 81 -9.45 -3.09 0.26
N ASP A 82 -9.66 -3.52 1.51
CA ASP A 82 -11.00 -3.84 2.01
C ASP A 82 -11.89 -2.59 2.08
N PHE A 83 -11.36 -1.43 2.45
CA PHE A 83 -12.11 -0.18 2.42
C PHE A 83 -12.54 0.18 1.00
N GLY A 84 -11.63 0.15 0.05
CA GLY A 84 -11.93 0.40 -1.35
C GLY A 84 -12.87 -0.62 -1.97
N ASN A 85 -12.75 -1.89 -1.60
CA ASN A 85 -13.68 -2.93 -2.02
C ASN A 85 -15.11 -2.68 -1.53
N ASN A 86 -15.27 -2.22 -0.28
CA ASN A 86 -16.60 -1.87 0.26
C ASN A 86 -17.23 -0.71 -0.52
N LEU A 87 -16.44 0.29 -0.92
CA LEU A 87 -16.92 1.39 -1.76
C LEU A 87 -17.35 0.91 -3.16
N ILE A 88 -16.58 0.01 -3.77
CA ILE A 88 -16.97 -0.60 -5.06
C ILE A 88 -18.28 -1.39 -4.90
N ASP A 89 -18.40 -2.18 -3.86
CA ASP A 89 -19.60 -2.97 -3.59
C ASP A 89 -20.83 -2.07 -3.42
N ALA A 90 -20.73 -0.97 -2.65
CA ALA A 90 -21.79 0.01 -2.48
C ALA A 90 -22.15 0.69 -3.82
N TRP A 91 -21.15 1.12 -4.60
CA TRP A 91 -21.35 1.75 -5.90
C TRP A 91 -22.01 0.82 -6.93
N MET A 92 -21.67 -0.47 -6.90
CA MET A 92 -22.29 -1.48 -7.75
C MET A 92 -23.74 -1.79 -7.31
N ALA A 93 -23.98 -1.83 -5.99
CA ALA A 93 -25.31 -2.06 -5.43
C ALA A 93 -26.30 -0.95 -5.85
N GLU A 94 -25.90 0.31 -5.88
CA GLU A 94 -26.71 1.42 -6.40
C GLU A 94 -27.16 1.20 -7.87
N ARG A 95 -26.43 0.39 -8.62
CA ARG A 95 -26.69 0.04 -10.03
C ARG A 95 -27.39 -1.31 -10.18
N GLY A 96 -27.88 -1.85 -9.07
CA GLY A 96 -28.61 -3.13 -9.05
C GLY A 96 -27.71 -4.36 -9.23
N ILE A 97 -26.39 -4.23 -9.01
CA ILE A 97 -25.43 -5.33 -9.09
C ILE A 97 -25.07 -5.76 -7.66
N PRO A 98 -25.52 -6.93 -7.19
CA PRO A 98 -25.22 -7.40 -5.83
C PRO A 98 -23.74 -7.76 -5.70
N LYS A 99 -23.19 -7.67 -4.49
CA LYS A 99 -21.78 -7.97 -4.17
C LYS A 99 -21.30 -9.30 -4.73
N SER A 100 -22.15 -10.35 -4.68
CA SER A 100 -21.84 -11.70 -5.18
C SER A 100 -21.67 -11.77 -6.70
N ALA A 101 -22.18 -10.79 -7.45
CA ALA A 101 -22.05 -10.70 -8.89
C ALA A 101 -20.89 -9.82 -9.37
N VAL A 102 -20.19 -9.14 -8.45
CA VAL A 102 -19.04 -8.28 -8.78
C VAL A 102 -17.80 -9.14 -9.00
N THR A 103 -17.33 -9.21 -10.23
CA THR A 103 -16.15 -9.99 -10.61
C THR A 103 -14.84 -9.24 -10.36
N PRO A 104 -13.69 -9.90 -10.28
CA PRO A 104 -12.37 -9.26 -10.31
C PRO A 104 -12.17 -8.33 -11.52
N LEU A 105 -12.68 -8.70 -12.70
CA LEU A 105 -12.61 -7.84 -13.89
C LEU A 105 -13.46 -6.56 -13.73
N ASP A 106 -14.60 -6.64 -13.05
CA ASP A 106 -15.40 -5.44 -12.75
C ASP A 106 -14.64 -4.52 -11.79
N ARG A 107 -13.91 -5.06 -10.81
CA ARG A 107 -13.05 -4.28 -9.91
C ARG A 107 -11.88 -3.62 -10.64
N LEU A 108 -11.19 -4.35 -11.54
CA LEU A 108 -10.14 -3.78 -12.39
C LEU A 108 -10.71 -2.67 -13.31
N ALA A 109 -11.89 -2.88 -13.91
CA ALA A 109 -12.57 -1.86 -14.70
C ALA A 109 -12.91 -0.61 -13.87
N TYR A 110 -13.32 -0.80 -12.61
CA TYR A 110 -13.55 0.31 -11.69
C TYR A 110 -12.24 1.04 -11.36
N MET A 111 -11.16 0.32 -11.13
CA MET A 111 -9.84 0.94 -10.90
C MET A 111 -9.43 1.82 -12.06
N GLY A 112 -9.59 1.36 -13.30
CA GLY A 112 -9.32 2.17 -14.49
C GLY A 112 -7.93 2.83 -14.44
N ARG A 113 -7.87 4.15 -14.22
CA ARG A 113 -6.62 4.95 -14.08
C ARG A 113 -6.30 5.33 -12.62
N ARG A 114 -7.06 4.84 -11.65
CA ARG A 114 -7.05 5.32 -10.26
C ARG A 114 -6.06 4.59 -9.35
N GLY A 115 -5.51 3.46 -9.80
CA GLY A 115 -4.62 2.60 -9.01
C GLY A 115 -3.34 3.29 -8.55
N MET A 116 -2.69 2.63 -7.56
CA MET A 116 -1.29 2.87 -7.29
C MET A 116 -0.46 2.36 -8.46
N GLY A 117 0.70 2.97 -8.69
CA GLY A 117 1.54 2.60 -9.83
C GLY A 117 1.04 3.13 -11.17
N ALA A 118 1.54 2.56 -12.27
CA ALA A 118 1.29 3.01 -13.63
C ALA A 118 0.33 2.12 -14.42
N ILE A 119 -0.16 1.01 -13.86
CA ILE A 119 -1.09 0.13 -14.55
C ILE A 119 -2.46 0.79 -14.69
N GLU A 120 -3.01 0.73 -15.89
CA GLU A 120 -4.34 1.26 -16.22
C GLU A 120 -5.18 0.19 -16.92
N PHE A 121 -6.50 0.23 -16.69
CA PHE A 121 -7.44 -0.77 -17.15
C PHE A 121 -8.52 -0.15 -18.06
N LYS A 122 -8.83 -0.82 -19.18
CA LYS A 122 -9.92 -0.42 -20.09
C LYS A 122 -10.78 -1.65 -20.48
N PRO A 123 -12.12 -1.52 -20.55
CA PRO A 123 -12.88 -0.30 -20.30
C PRO A 123 -12.82 0.13 -18.83
N ALA A 124 -12.75 1.44 -18.60
CA ALA A 124 -12.86 1.99 -17.26
C ALA A 124 -14.35 2.17 -16.90
N LYS A 125 -14.73 1.70 -15.71
CA LYS A 125 -16.03 1.95 -15.07
C LYS A 125 -15.85 2.98 -13.94
N GLY A 126 -16.91 3.66 -13.54
CA GLY A 126 -16.88 4.62 -12.44
C GLY A 126 -17.40 5.99 -12.85
N SER A 127 -17.27 6.98 -11.97
CA SER A 127 -17.71 8.34 -12.27
C SER A 127 -16.97 8.91 -13.48
N LYS A 128 -17.73 9.49 -14.41
CA LYS A 128 -17.19 10.19 -15.58
C LYS A 128 -16.71 11.62 -15.24
N SER A 129 -16.91 12.07 -14.00
CA SER A 129 -16.43 13.38 -13.57
C SER A 129 -14.91 13.36 -13.59
N ALA A 130 -14.34 14.04 -14.56
CA ALA A 130 -12.89 14.19 -14.76
C ALA A 130 -12.38 15.50 -14.15
N SER A 131 -13.25 16.24 -13.43
CA SER A 131 -12.88 17.51 -12.81
C SER A 131 -12.32 17.28 -11.41
N PRO A 132 -11.10 17.74 -11.13
CA PRO A 132 -10.55 17.74 -9.77
C PRO A 132 -11.19 18.90 -8.98
N ASP A 133 -12.43 18.71 -8.53
CA ASP A 133 -13.12 19.69 -7.70
C ASP A 133 -12.42 19.83 -6.34
N ALA A 134 -12.46 21.03 -5.76
CA ALA A 134 -11.96 21.30 -4.42
C ALA A 134 -12.71 20.47 -3.37
N ILE A 135 -11.96 19.83 -2.49
CA ILE A 135 -12.47 18.92 -1.45
C ILE A 135 -12.45 19.64 -0.11
N LYS A 136 -13.60 19.63 0.58
CA LYS A 136 -13.66 20.06 1.99
C LYS A 136 -13.34 18.86 2.88
N MET A 137 -12.27 18.96 3.67
CA MET A 137 -11.78 17.88 4.54
C MET A 137 -12.84 17.41 5.54
N SER A 138 -13.60 18.32 6.17
CA SER A 138 -14.66 17.95 7.09
C SER A 138 -15.70 17.01 6.46
N ARG A 139 -16.11 17.28 5.22
CA ARG A 139 -17.02 16.40 4.47
C ARG A 139 -16.38 15.07 4.11
N LEU A 140 -15.09 15.07 3.74
CA LEU A 140 -14.39 13.82 3.42
C LEU A 140 -14.30 12.90 4.65
N VAL A 141 -14.01 13.47 5.82
CA VAL A 141 -13.96 12.75 7.10
C VAL A 141 -15.32 12.17 7.46
N GLU A 142 -16.39 12.98 7.36
CA GLU A 142 -17.76 12.54 7.61
C GLU A 142 -18.18 11.41 6.67
N ASN A 143 -17.95 11.57 5.37
CA ASN A 143 -18.27 10.55 4.37
C ASN A 143 -17.49 9.25 4.59
N ALA A 144 -16.21 9.34 4.98
CA ALA A 144 -15.39 8.17 5.28
C ALA A 144 -15.92 7.39 6.50
N ARG A 145 -16.47 8.08 7.51
CA ARG A 145 -17.14 7.44 8.65
C ARG A 145 -18.39 6.69 8.22
N MET A 146 -19.25 7.31 7.42
CA MET A 146 -20.43 6.63 6.87
C MET A 146 -20.03 5.34 6.13
N ALA A 147 -18.94 5.36 5.40
CA ALA A 147 -18.43 4.18 4.69
C ALA A 147 -17.93 3.08 5.63
N ILE A 148 -17.23 3.44 6.72
CA ILE A 148 -16.70 2.49 7.70
C ILE A 148 -17.82 1.84 8.49
N ASN A 149 -18.86 2.62 8.85
CA ASN A 149 -20.00 2.13 9.61
C ASN A 149 -21.01 1.34 8.76
N GLY A 150 -20.90 1.41 7.43
CA GLY A 150 -21.88 0.82 6.54
C GLY A 150 -23.18 1.59 6.43
N ASP A 151 -23.21 2.87 6.83
CA ASP A 151 -24.39 3.73 6.93
C ASP A 151 -24.83 4.33 5.58
N PHE A 152 -24.49 3.71 4.47
CA PHE A 152 -24.98 4.15 3.17
C PHE A 152 -26.44 3.72 2.94
N ASN A 153 -27.33 4.65 3.22
CA ASN A 153 -28.75 4.53 2.88
C ASN A 153 -28.97 4.93 1.41
N THR A 154 -30.18 4.65 0.89
CA THR A 154 -30.55 4.98 -0.50
C THR A 154 -30.89 6.46 -0.71
N ASP A 155 -30.69 7.31 0.31
CA ASP A 155 -30.99 8.74 0.26
C ASP A 155 -29.96 9.53 -0.58
N HIS A 156 -30.28 10.79 -0.86
CA HIS A 156 -29.46 11.66 -1.71
C HIS A 156 -28.11 12.00 -1.05
N HIS A 157 -28.06 12.11 0.29
CA HIS A 157 -26.82 12.40 1.03
C HIS A 157 -25.81 11.25 0.94
N SER A 158 -26.27 10.03 1.16
CA SER A 158 -25.44 8.83 1.06
C SER A 158 -24.87 8.65 -0.35
N LYS A 159 -25.67 8.95 -1.40
CA LYS A 159 -25.20 8.90 -2.79
C LYS A 159 -24.13 9.96 -3.09
N ALA A 160 -24.30 11.18 -2.58
CA ALA A 160 -23.31 12.24 -2.75
C ALA A 160 -22.01 11.93 -1.99
N ALA A 161 -22.11 11.38 -0.77
CA ALA A 161 -20.98 10.93 0.05
C ALA A 161 -20.19 9.82 -0.66
N LEU A 162 -20.88 8.80 -1.17
CA LEU A 162 -20.26 7.70 -1.91
C LEU A 162 -19.58 8.21 -3.18
N ALA A 163 -20.20 9.12 -3.93
CA ALA A 163 -19.62 9.70 -5.12
C ALA A 163 -18.31 10.46 -4.82
N GLN A 164 -18.27 11.22 -3.72
CA GLN A 164 -17.07 11.93 -3.28
C GLN A 164 -15.95 10.97 -2.87
N LEU A 165 -16.24 9.94 -2.09
CA LEU A 165 -15.25 8.92 -1.70
C LEU A 165 -14.68 8.20 -2.92
N ILE A 166 -15.53 7.89 -3.90
CA ILE A 166 -15.12 7.31 -5.17
C ILE A 166 -14.19 8.24 -5.95
N GLN A 167 -14.42 9.55 -5.91
CA GLN A 167 -13.57 10.54 -6.58
C GLN A 167 -12.16 10.62 -5.95
N VAL A 168 -12.04 10.54 -4.63
CA VAL A 168 -10.73 10.59 -3.97
C VAL A 168 -9.97 9.28 -4.02
N GLY A 169 -10.61 8.17 -4.37
CA GLY A 169 -10.00 6.86 -4.57
C GLY A 169 -9.52 6.17 -3.30
N THR A 170 -9.37 4.87 -3.42
CA THR A 170 -9.11 3.97 -2.31
C THR A 170 -8.19 2.83 -2.73
N SER A 171 -7.11 3.17 -3.40
CA SER A 171 -6.25 2.17 -4.07
C SER A 171 -5.03 1.74 -3.25
N ALA A 172 -4.81 2.29 -2.06
CA ALA A 172 -3.70 1.90 -1.21
C ALA A 172 -4.12 0.82 -0.21
N GLY A 173 -3.29 -0.20 0.01
CA GLY A 173 -3.56 -1.33 0.90
C GLY A 173 -3.79 -0.95 2.38
N GLY A 174 -4.48 -1.81 3.15
CA GLY A 174 -4.71 -1.70 4.59
C GLY A 174 -6.18 -1.46 4.98
N ALA A 175 -6.49 -1.58 6.29
CA ALA A 175 -7.86 -1.58 6.83
C ALA A 175 -8.43 -0.19 7.12
N ARG A 176 -7.61 0.85 7.18
CA ARG A 176 -8.05 2.21 7.54
C ARG A 176 -8.58 2.99 6.33
N ALA A 177 -9.50 3.92 6.57
CA ALA A 177 -9.98 4.83 5.56
C ALA A 177 -8.85 5.69 4.98
N LYS A 178 -8.72 5.68 3.67
CA LYS A 178 -7.66 6.37 2.93
C LYS A 178 -8.23 7.12 1.75
N ALA A 179 -7.54 8.18 1.36
CA ALA A 179 -7.88 8.96 0.18
C ALA A 179 -6.61 9.33 -0.60
N THR A 180 -6.67 9.28 -1.92
CA THR A 180 -5.65 9.89 -2.76
C THR A 180 -6.06 11.33 -3.04
N ILE A 181 -5.24 12.27 -2.61
CA ILE A 181 -5.48 13.70 -2.76
C ILE A 181 -4.36 14.35 -3.59
N ALA A 182 -4.68 15.46 -4.19
CA ALA A 182 -3.70 16.42 -4.68
C ALA A 182 -3.77 17.67 -3.80
N TRP A 183 -2.66 18.08 -3.27
CA TRP A 183 -2.56 19.19 -2.34
C TRP A 183 -1.61 20.26 -2.86
N ASN A 184 -2.08 21.49 -2.86
CA ASN A 184 -1.26 22.67 -3.11
C ASN A 184 -0.89 23.27 -1.76
N GLN A 185 0.40 23.27 -1.43
CA GLN A 185 0.90 23.72 -0.13
C GLN A 185 0.77 25.24 0.04
N ASP A 186 0.87 26.00 -1.04
CA ASP A 186 0.86 27.47 -0.99
C ASP A 186 -0.56 28.01 -0.76
N SER A 187 -1.57 27.42 -1.43
CA SER A 187 -2.96 27.83 -1.29
C SER A 187 -3.72 27.06 -0.21
N GLY A 188 -3.20 25.92 0.25
CA GLY A 188 -3.90 24.99 1.14
C GLY A 188 -5.01 24.21 0.43
N GLU A 189 -5.19 24.36 -0.89
CA GLU A 189 -6.27 23.71 -1.64
C GLU A 189 -6.02 22.21 -1.77
N ILE A 190 -7.08 21.42 -1.56
CA ILE A 190 -7.09 19.96 -1.70
C ILE A 190 -8.06 19.58 -2.80
N ARG A 191 -7.61 18.70 -3.70
CA ARG A 191 -8.40 18.13 -4.81
C ARG A 191 -8.30 16.59 -4.82
N ALA A 192 -9.10 15.95 -5.66
CA ALA A 192 -9.00 14.50 -5.90
C ALA A 192 -7.67 14.17 -6.60
N GLY A 193 -6.84 13.33 -5.97
CA GLY A 193 -5.49 12.98 -6.44
C GLY A 193 -5.42 11.85 -7.47
N GLN A 194 -6.56 11.43 -8.03
CA GLN A 194 -6.62 10.37 -9.05
C GLN A 194 -6.41 10.90 -10.48
N PHE A 195 -6.51 12.20 -10.66
CA PHE A 195 -6.46 12.88 -11.93
C PHE A 195 -5.16 13.65 -12.09
N ASP A 196 -4.86 14.02 -13.32
CA ASP A 196 -3.79 14.96 -13.59
C ASP A 196 -4.18 16.33 -13.01
N VAL A 197 -3.22 17.01 -12.41
CA VAL A 197 -3.41 18.30 -11.74
C VAL A 197 -2.47 19.34 -12.32
N GLU A 198 -2.83 20.61 -12.10
CA GLU A 198 -2.04 21.75 -12.53
C GLU A 198 -0.72 21.85 -11.76
N PRO A 199 0.29 22.57 -12.27
CA PRO A 199 1.51 22.87 -11.52
C PRO A 199 1.20 23.50 -10.16
N GLY A 200 1.98 23.14 -9.13
CA GLY A 200 1.79 23.59 -7.76
C GLY A 200 1.03 22.58 -6.87
N PHE A 201 0.38 21.59 -7.48
CA PHE A 201 -0.21 20.48 -6.73
C PHE A 201 0.74 19.27 -6.69
N GLU A 202 0.78 18.61 -5.53
CA GLU A 202 1.48 17.34 -5.33
C GLU A 202 0.49 16.23 -4.98
N HIS A 203 0.80 14.99 -5.39
CA HIS A 203 -0.03 13.83 -5.10
C HIS A 203 0.33 13.21 -3.75
N TRP A 204 -0.67 13.04 -2.90
CA TRP A 204 -0.54 12.51 -1.55
C TRP A 204 -1.51 11.36 -1.30
N LEU A 205 -1.10 10.44 -0.43
CA LEU A 205 -1.99 9.48 0.20
C LEU A 205 -2.30 9.98 1.61
N LEU A 206 -3.58 10.14 1.90
CA LEU A 206 -4.11 10.60 3.18
C LEU A 206 -4.73 9.42 3.92
N LYS A 207 -4.29 9.14 5.12
CA LYS A 207 -4.91 8.19 6.06
C LYS A 207 -5.73 8.96 7.08
N LEU A 208 -7.03 8.71 7.08
CA LEU A 208 -7.95 9.44 7.93
C LEU A 208 -7.94 8.90 9.37
N ASP A 209 -7.85 9.79 10.35
CA ASP A 209 -7.98 9.45 11.76
C ASP A 209 -9.46 9.36 12.14
N VAL A 210 -10.10 8.26 11.70
CA VAL A 210 -11.50 7.93 11.96
C VAL A 210 -11.60 6.55 12.58
N GLY A 211 -12.25 6.44 13.75
CA GLY A 211 -12.50 5.18 14.45
C GLY A 211 -13.89 4.62 14.17
N LYS A 212 -14.07 3.32 14.44
CA LYS A 212 -15.38 2.66 14.35
C LYS A 212 -16.34 3.07 15.46
N ASP A 213 -15.82 3.53 16.58
CA ASP A 213 -16.62 3.76 17.80
C ASP A 213 -16.66 5.24 18.16
N THR A 214 -17.87 5.70 18.40
CA THR A 214 -18.37 6.90 19.05
C THR A 214 -18.90 7.99 18.12
N GLU A 215 -20.05 8.53 18.51
CA GLU A 215 -20.81 9.58 17.81
C GLU A 215 -20.04 10.91 17.61
N LEU A 216 -18.90 11.10 18.27
CA LEU A 216 -18.00 12.25 18.09
C LEU A 216 -16.51 11.87 18.12
N GLY A 217 -16.20 10.57 18.06
CA GLY A 217 -14.92 9.91 17.99
C GLY A 217 -13.71 10.74 18.42
N GLU A 218 -13.26 10.53 19.66
CA GLU A 218 -11.94 10.99 20.06
C GLU A 218 -10.90 10.47 19.09
N SER A 219 -9.89 11.29 18.78
CA SER A 219 -8.74 10.88 17.98
C SER A 219 -8.07 9.67 18.65
N GLN A 220 -7.84 8.60 17.90
CA GLN A 220 -7.08 7.45 18.36
C GLN A 220 -5.57 7.70 18.29
N ASN A 221 -5.16 8.92 17.91
CA ASN A 221 -3.76 9.34 17.70
C ASN A 221 -3.00 8.52 16.64
N PHE A 222 -3.67 7.72 15.85
CA PHE A 222 -3.01 6.88 14.86
C PHE A 222 -2.18 7.69 13.87
N GLY A 223 -2.69 8.83 13.40
CA GLY A 223 -1.95 9.71 12.49
C GLY A 223 -0.68 10.28 13.14
N ARG A 224 -0.77 10.68 14.41
CA ARG A 224 0.38 11.19 15.17
C ARG A 224 1.41 10.10 15.47
N ILE A 225 0.96 8.88 15.81
CA ILE A 225 1.87 7.73 16.01
C ILE A 225 2.61 7.41 14.71
N GLU A 226 1.92 7.33 13.58
CA GLU A 226 2.54 7.05 12.29
C GLU A 226 3.51 8.18 11.86
N PHE A 227 3.20 9.43 12.19
CA PHE A 227 4.11 10.55 11.94
C PHE A 227 5.35 10.52 12.84
N ALA A 228 5.22 10.18 14.13
CA ALA A 228 6.36 9.97 15.02
C ALA A 228 7.27 8.83 14.51
N TYR A 229 6.66 7.74 14.00
CA TYR A 229 7.40 6.65 13.36
C TYR A 229 8.12 7.09 12.10
N TYR A 230 7.51 7.94 11.28
CA TYR A 230 8.19 8.56 10.13
C TYR A 230 9.43 9.35 10.55
N LEU A 231 9.32 10.20 11.56
CA LEU A 231 10.45 10.98 12.06
C LEU A 231 11.57 10.07 12.57
N MET A 232 11.22 9.07 13.38
CA MET A 232 12.15 8.09 13.93
C MET A 232 12.80 7.24 12.82
N ALA A 233 12.04 6.80 11.81
CA ALA A 233 12.55 6.05 10.67
C ALA A 233 13.54 6.86 9.83
N ARG A 234 13.25 8.15 9.61
CA ARG A 234 14.16 9.08 8.94
C ARG A 234 15.46 9.27 9.73
N ALA A 235 15.38 9.40 11.05
CA ALA A 235 16.55 9.47 11.94
C ALA A 235 17.38 8.18 11.93
N ALA A 236 16.72 7.02 11.81
CA ALA A 236 17.37 5.73 11.61
C ALA A 236 18.02 5.57 10.23
N GLY A 237 17.86 6.54 9.31
CA GLY A 237 18.41 6.52 7.96
C GLY A 237 17.57 5.76 6.95
N ILE A 238 16.31 5.43 7.25
CA ILE A 238 15.38 4.80 6.31
C ILE A 238 14.93 5.83 5.27
N GLU A 239 14.95 5.42 4.01
CA GLU A 239 14.42 6.22 2.92
C GLU A 239 12.88 6.19 2.95
N MET A 240 12.24 7.34 3.18
CA MET A 240 10.81 7.54 3.13
C MET A 240 10.44 8.78 2.33
N SER A 241 9.29 8.74 1.66
CA SER A 241 8.68 9.96 1.12
C SER A 241 8.35 10.95 2.22
N GLU A 242 8.25 12.22 1.86
CA GLU A 242 7.80 13.26 2.78
C GLU A 242 6.44 12.89 3.38
N CYS A 243 6.33 13.00 4.71
CA CYS A 243 5.09 12.78 5.44
C CYS A 243 4.73 14.05 6.24
N ARG A 244 3.44 14.25 6.45
CA ARG A 244 2.91 15.39 7.20
C ARG A 244 1.66 15.00 7.98
N LEU A 245 1.31 15.83 8.94
CA LEU A 245 -0.01 15.80 9.57
C LEU A 245 -0.90 16.87 8.96
N LEU A 246 -2.12 16.47 8.60
CA LEU A 246 -3.18 17.38 8.21
C LEU A 246 -4.17 17.45 9.36
N GLU A 247 -4.17 18.61 10.05
CA GLU A 247 -5.04 18.81 11.21
C GLU A 247 -6.41 19.33 10.81
N GLU A 248 -7.45 18.72 11.37
CA GLU A 248 -8.85 19.08 11.13
C GLU A 248 -9.68 18.77 12.38
N ASN A 249 -10.36 19.77 12.93
CA ASN A 249 -11.26 19.64 14.07
C ASN A 249 -10.69 18.81 15.25
N GLY A 250 -9.45 19.10 15.65
CA GLY A 250 -8.75 18.42 16.74
C GLY A 250 -8.21 17.03 16.41
N ARG A 251 -8.28 16.60 15.15
CA ARG A 251 -7.69 15.36 14.63
C ARG A 251 -6.45 15.64 13.82
N ALA A 252 -5.58 14.66 13.75
CA ALA A 252 -4.39 14.71 12.92
C ALA A 252 -4.38 13.52 11.97
N HIS A 253 -4.67 13.78 10.72
CA HIS A 253 -4.62 12.81 9.64
C HIS A 253 -3.20 12.69 9.13
N PHE A 254 -2.68 11.46 9.00
CA PHE A 254 -1.36 11.23 8.43
C PHE A 254 -1.43 11.30 6.91
N MET A 255 -0.49 12.00 6.29
CA MET A 255 -0.37 12.02 4.85
C MET A 255 1.06 11.80 4.41
N THR A 256 1.24 11.05 3.33
CA THR A 256 2.53 10.77 2.71
C THR A 256 2.51 11.14 1.24
N ARG A 257 3.58 11.79 0.75
CA ARG A 257 3.72 12.11 -0.67
C ARG A 257 3.88 10.83 -1.47
N ARG A 258 3.12 10.69 -2.55
CA ARG A 258 3.13 9.50 -3.38
C ARG A 258 4.45 9.38 -4.14
N PHE A 259 5.21 8.34 -3.85
CA PHE A 259 6.48 8.03 -4.52
C PHE A 259 6.27 7.40 -5.92
N ASP A 260 5.09 6.88 -6.19
CA ASP A 260 4.71 6.36 -7.49
C ASP A 260 4.30 7.48 -8.49
N ARG A 261 4.56 8.73 -8.12
CA ARG A 261 4.28 9.93 -8.93
C ARG A 261 5.48 10.87 -8.97
N SER A 262 5.70 11.44 -10.17
CA SER A 262 6.56 12.63 -10.38
C SER A 262 5.74 13.65 -11.17
N GLY A 263 5.11 14.60 -10.45
CA GLY A 263 4.01 15.37 -11.00
C GLY A 263 2.91 14.41 -11.49
N ASN A 264 2.45 14.57 -12.72
CA ASN A 264 1.43 13.69 -13.32
C ASN A 264 2.00 12.38 -13.91
N LYS A 265 3.32 12.23 -13.97
CA LYS A 265 3.94 10.98 -14.45
C LYS A 265 3.80 9.87 -13.41
N LYS A 266 3.33 8.72 -13.89
CA LYS A 266 3.15 7.51 -13.06
C LYS A 266 4.37 6.60 -13.17
N HIS A 267 4.81 6.04 -12.05
CA HIS A 267 5.81 4.98 -12.00
C HIS A 267 5.13 3.65 -11.77
N HIS A 268 5.57 2.59 -12.46
CA HIS A 268 5.04 1.25 -12.22
C HIS A 268 5.52 0.77 -10.85
N MET A 269 4.63 0.12 -10.12
CA MET A 269 4.87 -0.36 -8.76
C MET A 269 4.34 -1.79 -8.63
N MET A 270 5.11 -2.65 -7.97
CA MET A 270 4.68 -3.97 -7.53
C MET A 270 5.10 -4.21 -6.08
N SER A 271 4.20 -4.75 -5.27
CA SER A 271 4.56 -5.23 -3.94
C SER A 271 5.38 -6.52 -4.02
N LEU A 272 6.13 -6.84 -2.96
CA LEU A 272 6.82 -8.13 -2.81
C LEU A 272 5.81 -9.29 -2.88
N CYS A 273 4.59 -9.09 -2.35
CA CYS A 273 3.51 -10.05 -2.46
C CYS A 273 3.24 -10.45 -3.92
N ALA A 274 3.20 -9.47 -4.83
CA ALA A 274 2.97 -9.72 -6.25
C ALA A 274 4.23 -10.13 -7.01
N MET A 275 5.38 -9.54 -6.67
CA MET A 275 6.65 -9.79 -7.36
C MET A 275 7.14 -11.22 -7.18
N SER A 276 6.99 -11.77 -5.97
CA SER A 276 7.53 -13.08 -5.58
C SER A 276 6.45 -14.07 -5.10
N HIS A 277 5.15 -13.77 -5.35
CA HIS A 277 4.02 -14.59 -4.94
C HIS A 277 3.99 -14.92 -3.44
N MET A 278 4.44 -13.97 -2.61
CA MET A 278 4.44 -14.09 -1.16
C MET A 278 3.11 -13.64 -0.57
N ASP A 279 2.17 -14.57 -0.40
CA ASP A 279 0.82 -14.27 0.11
C ASP A 279 0.86 -13.68 1.52
N TYR A 280 0.58 -12.37 1.64
CA TYR A 280 0.59 -11.65 2.91
C TYR A 280 -0.45 -12.15 3.92
N LYS A 281 -1.45 -12.93 3.48
CA LYS A 281 -2.48 -13.53 4.37
C LYS A 281 -2.03 -14.84 5.02
N GLN A 282 -0.92 -15.42 4.59
CA GLN A 282 -0.37 -16.62 5.19
C GLN A 282 0.46 -16.26 6.42
N LEU A 283 -0.13 -16.46 7.60
CA LEU A 283 0.55 -16.23 8.87
C LEU A 283 1.68 -17.23 9.10
N ALA A 284 2.75 -16.81 9.78
CA ALA A 284 3.89 -17.64 10.17
C ALA A 284 4.51 -18.45 9.00
N THR A 285 4.63 -17.82 7.82
CA THR A 285 5.10 -18.52 6.61
C THR A 285 6.31 -17.84 5.98
N HIS A 286 6.38 -16.52 6.02
CA HIS A 286 7.38 -15.74 5.30
C HIS A 286 8.52 -15.28 6.21
N ASP A 287 9.71 -15.06 5.60
CA ASP A 287 10.93 -14.62 6.29
C ASP A 287 11.57 -13.47 5.51
N TYR A 288 12.23 -12.55 6.20
CA TYR A 288 12.98 -11.44 5.58
C TYR A 288 14.06 -11.89 4.61
N ALA A 289 14.57 -13.12 4.75
CA ALA A 289 15.47 -13.71 3.76
C ALA A 289 14.86 -13.71 2.34
N GLN A 290 13.54 -13.85 2.21
CA GLN A 290 12.86 -13.80 0.91
C GLN A 290 12.85 -12.39 0.31
N VAL A 291 12.85 -11.34 1.13
CA VAL A 291 13.02 -9.94 0.69
C VAL A 291 14.41 -9.77 0.06
N PHE A 292 15.46 -10.21 0.76
CA PHE A 292 16.85 -10.11 0.28
C PHE A 292 17.08 -10.95 -0.98
N LEU A 293 16.51 -12.14 -1.05
CA LEU A 293 16.54 -12.96 -2.27
C LEU A 293 15.89 -12.24 -3.46
N THR A 294 14.75 -11.60 -3.24
CA THR A 294 14.05 -10.84 -4.30
C THR A 294 14.89 -9.65 -4.77
N ILE A 295 15.51 -8.91 -3.83
CA ILE A 295 16.42 -7.80 -4.16
C ILE A 295 17.59 -8.29 -5.02
N ASN A 296 18.19 -9.43 -4.68
CA ASN A 296 19.27 -10.04 -5.45
C ASN A 296 18.79 -10.51 -6.84
N GLN A 297 17.61 -11.14 -6.93
CA GLN A 297 17.04 -11.58 -8.20
C GLN A 297 16.72 -10.41 -9.14
N LEU A 298 16.33 -9.27 -8.60
CA LEU A 298 16.10 -8.04 -9.35
C LEU A 298 17.39 -7.26 -9.66
N GLY A 299 18.53 -7.68 -9.09
CA GLY A 299 19.82 -7.03 -9.32
C GLY A 299 19.91 -5.61 -8.76
N LEU A 300 19.26 -5.33 -7.62
CA LEU A 300 19.17 -3.96 -7.07
C LEU A 300 20.43 -3.51 -6.33
N GLY A 301 21.34 -4.44 -6.01
CA GLY A 301 22.65 -4.15 -5.41
C GLY A 301 22.65 -4.00 -3.89
N GLU A 302 23.85 -3.67 -3.36
CA GLU A 302 24.14 -3.64 -1.93
C GLU A 302 23.34 -2.59 -1.17
N GLU A 303 23.15 -1.40 -1.75
CA GLU A 303 22.41 -0.31 -1.12
C GLU A 303 20.94 -0.71 -0.81
N ALA A 304 20.31 -1.45 -1.73
CA ALA A 304 18.95 -1.94 -1.52
C ALA A 304 18.89 -3.06 -0.45
N LEU A 305 19.91 -3.91 -0.36
CA LEU A 305 20.03 -4.91 0.71
C LEU A 305 20.18 -4.25 2.08
N GLU A 306 21.07 -3.26 2.20
CA GLU A 306 21.28 -2.50 3.44
C GLU A 306 20.02 -1.74 3.87
N GLU A 307 19.33 -1.12 2.91
CA GLU A 307 18.07 -0.42 3.19
C GLU A 307 16.97 -1.40 3.66
N ALA A 308 16.80 -2.54 3.01
CA ALA A 308 15.86 -3.57 3.44
C ALA A 308 16.21 -4.15 4.82
N PHE A 309 17.50 -4.35 5.10
CA PHE A 309 18.00 -4.79 6.40
C PHE A 309 17.69 -3.77 7.49
N ARG A 310 17.92 -2.48 7.21
CA ARG A 310 17.59 -1.37 8.12
C ARG A 310 16.11 -1.36 8.48
N ARG A 311 15.22 -1.54 7.49
CA ARG A 311 13.77 -1.62 7.69
C ARG A 311 13.37 -2.82 8.53
N MET A 312 14.00 -3.97 8.31
CA MET A 312 13.79 -5.17 9.11
C MET A 312 14.13 -4.92 10.58
N VAL A 313 15.34 -4.39 10.86
CA VAL A 313 15.77 -4.06 12.22
C VAL A 313 14.83 -3.05 12.87
N PHE A 314 14.44 -2.01 12.12
CA PHE A 314 13.50 -0.99 12.59
C PHE A 314 12.14 -1.61 12.96
N ASN A 315 11.54 -2.45 12.09
CA ASN A 315 10.26 -3.09 12.36
C ASN A 315 10.31 -3.93 13.65
N VAL A 316 11.40 -4.68 13.86
CA VAL A 316 11.56 -5.50 15.06
C VAL A 316 11.69 -4.64 16.31
N LEU A 317 12.56 -3.63 16.31
CA LEU A 317 12.83 -2.80 17.49
C LEU A 317 11.67 -1.88 17.85
N THR A 318 10.89 -1.44 16.87
CA THR A 318 9.73 -0.57 17.06
C THR A 318 8.41 -1.32 17.14
N VAL A 319 8.46 -2.64 17.10
CA VAL A 319 7.25 -3.51 17.22
C VAL A 319 6.20 -3.18 16.16
N ASN A 320 6.64 -2.95 14.93
CA ASN A 320 5.78 -2.91 13.76
C ASN A 320 5.54 -4.35 13.28
N CYS A 321 4.60 -5.04 13.91
CA CYS A 321 4.30 -6.45 13.61
C CYS A 321 3.42 -6.63 12.36
N ASP A 322 2.94 -5.56 11.73
CA ASP A 322 2.21 -5.63 10.44
C ASP A 322 3.18 -5.57 9.25
N ASP A 323 4.35 -6.16 9.40
CA ASP A 323 5.48 -6.13 8.48
C ASP A 323 5.35 -7.17 7.34
N HIS A 324 4.19 -7.24 6.71
CA HIS A 324 3.90 -8.23 5.67
C HIS A 324 4.42 -7.84 4.27
N SER A 325 4.40 -8.82 3.36
CA SER A 325 4.94 -8.69 1.99
C SER A 325 4.29 -7.60 1.12
N LYS A 326 3.10 -7.08 1.47
CA LYS A 326 2.51 -5.91 0.80
C LYS A 326 3.10 -4.57 1.26
N ASN A 327 3.82 -4.54 2.38
CA ASN A 327 4.47 -3.34 2.91
C ASN A 327 5.92 -3.17 2.40
N VAL A 328 6.34 -4.03 1.47
CA VAL A 328 7.58 -3.88 0.70
C VAL A 328 7.20 -3.82 -0.77
N SER A 329 7.69 -2.81 -1.49
CA SER A 329 7.40 -2.64 -2.93
C SER A 329 8.64 -2.26 -3.72
N PHE A 330 8.52 -2.47 -5.01
CA PHE A 330 9.53 -2.12 -6.01
C PHE A 330 8.92 -1.17 -7.04
N LEU A 331 9.73 -0.23 -7.53
CA LEU A 331 9.35 0.77 -8.52
C LEU A 331 10.11 0.56 -9.83
N LEU A 332 9.41 0.82 -10.93
CA LEU A 332 10.01 0.94 -12.26
C LEU A 332 9.55 2.25 -12.89
N LYS A 333 10.46 3.18 -13.07
CA LYS A 333 10.23 4.40 -13.83
C LYS A 333 10.28 4.10 -15.33
N GLU A 334 9.50 4.81 -16.15
CA GLU A 334 9.56 4.63 -17.61
C GLU A 334 10.97 4.84 -18.14
N GLY A 335 11.51 3.82 -18.81
CA GLY A 335 12.89 3.82 -19.32
C GLY A 335 13.97 3.59 -18.28
N GLY A 336 13.61 3.37 -17.00
CA GLY A 336 14.52 3.09 -15.90
C GLY A 336 14.73 1.61 -15.64
N LYS A 337 15.33 1.34 -14.46
CA LYS A 337 15.50 0.00 -13.89
C LYS A 337 14.60 -0.14 -12.68
N TRP A 338 14.37 -1.37 -12.24
CA TRP A 338 13.73 -1.65 -10.96
C TRP A 338 14.56 -1.09 -9.81
N GLU A 339 13.89 -0.52 -8.82
CA GLU A 339 14.47 0.00 -7.60
C GLU A 339 13.60 -0.38 -6.40
N LEU A 340 14.16 -0.48 -5.20
CA LEU A 340 13.38 -0.64 -3.97
C LEU A 340 12.61 0.67 -3.74
N SER A 341 11.31 0.59 -3.44
CA SER A 341 10.53 1.80 -3.16
C SER A 341 10.97 2.45 -1.84
N PRO A 342 10.73 3.74 -1.63
CA PRO A 342 10.73 4.31 -0.28
C PRO A 342 9.86 3.48 0.66
N ALA A 343 10.22 3.43 1.96
CA ALA A 343 9.43 2.72 2.97
C ALA A 343 8.07 3.44 3.19
N TYR A 344 7.08 2.66 3.57
CA TYR A 344 5.72 3.12 3.88
C TYR A 344 5.06 2.18 4.87
N ASP A 345 3.95 2.59 5.47
CA ASP A 345 3.20 1.81 6.47
C ASP A 345 4.06 1.40 7.68
N LEU A 346 4.99 2.28 8.09
CA LEU A 346 5.75 2.10 9.33
C LEU A 346 4.97 2.73 10.48
N ALA A 347 4.42 1.89 11.36
CA ALA A 347 3.66 2.32 12.53
C ALA A 347 3.68 1.25 13.62
N PHE A 348 3.42 1.64 14.85
CA PHE A 348 3.19 0.67 15.93
C PHE A 348 2.02 -0.25 15.56
N SER A 349 2.27 -1.55 15.52
CA SER A 349 1.30 -2.57 15.12
C SER A 349 1.49 -3.82 15.96
N TYR A 350 1.09 -3.77 17.24
CA TYR A 350 1.18 -4.90 18.14
C TYR A 350 -0.06 -5.02 19.03
N ASN A 351 -0.67 -6.20 19.03
CA ASN A 351 -1.75 -6.56 19.93
C ASN A 351 -1.66 -8.06 20.26
N PRO A 352 -1.33 -8.42 21.49
CA PRO A 352 -1.17 -9.84 21.88
C PRO A 352 -2.44 -10.67 21.73
N GLY A 353 -3.62 -10.04 21.70
CA GLY A 353 -4.91 -10.71 21.46
C GLY A 353 -5.28 -10.88 19.99
N SER A 354 -4.50 -10.34 19.07
CA SER A 354 -4.76 -10.41 17.63
C SER A 354 -4.09 -11.63 17.00
N GLN A 355 -4.79 -12.37 16.18
CA GLN A 355 -4.16 -13.41 15.34
C GLN A 355 -3.18 -12.80 14.32
N TRP A 356 -3.37 -11.52 13.97
CA TRP A 356 -2.63 -10.87 12.89
C TRP A 356 -1.34 -10.20 13.37
N VAL A 357 -1.38 -9.45 14.46
CA VAL A 357 -0.26 -8.62 14.93
C VAL A 357 0.19 -8.96 16.37
N SER A 358 0.01 -10.20 16.81
CA SER A 358 0.58 -10.69 18.07
C SER A 358 2.07 -11.02 17.97
N GLN A 359 2.57 -11.17 16.75
CA GLN A 359 3.97 -11.39 16.39
C GLN A 359 4.24 -10.78 15.00
N HIS A 360 5.48 -10.73 14.56
CA HIS A 360 5.84 -10.30 13.22
C HIS A 360 5.23 -11.21 12.15
N LEU A 361 4.84 -10.63 11.00
CA LEU A 361 4.31 -11.38 9.86
C LEU A 361 5.42 -11.95 8.96
N MET A 362 6.63 -11.36 9.03
CA MET A 362 7.82 -11.95 8.45
C MET A 362 8.83 -12.32 9.57
N ALA A 363 9.31 -13.54 9.52
CA ALA A 363 10.33 -14.03 10.45
C ALA A 363 11.69 -13.35 10.19
N VAL A 364 12.49 -13.24 11.22
CA VAL A 364 13.90 -12.92 11.13
C VAL A 364 14.67 -14.14 11.55
N ASN A 365 15.45 -14.74 10.64
CA ASN A 365 16.18 -15.98 10.88
C ASN A 365 15.29 -17.11 11.43
N GLY A 366 14.07 -17.24 10.86
CA GLY A 366 13.06 -18.21 11.27
C GLY A 366 12.27 -17.87 12.54
N ARG A 367 12.50 -16.71 13.17
CA ARG A 367 11.80 -16.28 14.40
C ARG A 367 10.77 -15.19 14.08
N PHE A 368 9.50 -15.46 14.37
CA PHE A 368 8.40 -14.50 14.27
C PHE A 368 8.28 -13.60 15.52
N ALA A 369 8.91 -14.01 16.61
CA ALA A 369 8.96 -13.26 17.87
C ALA A 369 10.32 -13.47 18.55
N GLY A 370 10.79 -12.47 19.30
CA GLY A 370 12.02 -12.53 20.06
C GLY A 370 13.29 -12.62 19.21
N ALA A 371 13.24 -12.21 17.95
CA ALA A 371 14.45 -12.02 17.15
C ALA A 371 15.27 -10.87 17.72
N GLY A 372 16.59 -11.04 17.78
CA GLY A 372 17.52 -10.09 18.35
C GLY A 372 18.80 -9.94 17.54
N TYR A 373 19.83 -9.37 18.19
CA TYR A 373 21.08 -8.99 17.56
C TYR A 373 21.76 -10.13 16.77
N ASP A 374 21.82 -11.33 17.36
CA ASP A 374 22.45 -12.49 16.72
C ASP A 374 21.68 -12.96 15.48
N ASP A 375 20.34 -12.87 15.51
CA ASP A 375 19.50 -13.21 14.36
C ASP A 375 19.68 -12.18 13.22
N PHE A 376 19.83 -10.90 13.56
CA PHE A 376 20.14 -9.86 12.58
C PHE A 376 21.50 -10.12 11.91
N LEU A 377 22.54 -10.42 12.70
CA LEU A 377 23.86 -10.70 12.15
C LEU A 377 23.89 -11.98 11.32
N ALA A 378 23.17 -13.02 11.71
CA ALA A 378 23.08 -14.26 10.93
C ALA A 378 22.48 -14.01 9.53
N LEU A 379 21.46 -13.16 9.41
CA LEU A 379 20.91 -12.74 8.12
C LEU A 379 21.88 -11.83 7.35
N ALA A 380 22.53 -10.90 8.04
CA ALA A 380 23.52 -10.01 7.41
C ALA A 380 24.67 -10.80 6.80
N ASP A 381 25.23 -11.78 7.52
CA ASP A 381 26.29 -12.66 7.03
C ASP A 381 25.82 -13.48 5.82
N ARG A 382 24.61 -14.05 5.90
CA ARG A 382 24.03 -14.86 4.81
C ARG A 382 23.87 -14.08 3.52
N PHE A 383 23.60 -12.78 3.58
CA PHE A 383 23.37 -11.90 2.42
C PHE A 383 24.51 -10.92 2.16
N ALA A 384 25.64 -11.09 2.85
CA ALA A 384 26.85 -10.26 2.73
C ALA A 384 26.59 -8.75 2.93
N ILE A 385 25.80 -8.40 3.95
CA ILE A 385 25.50 -7.00 4.30
C ILE A 385 26.63 -6.43 5.16
N GLY A 386 27.55 -5.71 4.53
CA GLY A 386 28.82 -5.32 5.16
C GLY A 386 28.72 -4.32 6.31
N ARG A 387 27.68 -3.47 6.35
CA ARG A 387 27.50 -2.42 7.38
C ARG A 387 26.48 -2.78 8.47
N ALA A 388 26.17 -4.07 8.66
CA ALA A 388 25.08 -4.52 9.52
C ALA A 388 25.15 -3.96 10.95
N GLN A 389 26.29 -4.07 11.63
CA GLN A 389 26.45 -3.56 13.00
C GLN A 389 26.22 -2.05 13.10
N LYS A 390 26.72 -1.27 12.12
CA LYS A 390 26.49 0.16 12.06
C LYS A 390 25.02 0.48 11.84
N ILE A 391 24.34 -0.27 10.99
CA ILE A 391 22.91 -0.09 10.71
C ILE A 391 22.09 -0.40 11.96
N ILE A 392 22.36 -1.52 12.64
CA ILE A 392 21.68 -1.86 13.91
C ILE A 392 21.84 -0.71 14.91
N LYS A 393 23.06 -0.23 15.12
CA LYS A 393 23.34 0.86 16.06
C LYS A 393 22.60 2.15 15.70
N GLN A 394 22.51 2.50 14.42
CA GLN A 394 21.77 3.68 13.98
C GLN A 394 20.27 3.56 14.29
N VAL A 395 19.69 2.37 14.10
CA VAL A 395 18.28 2.13 14.42
C VAL A 395 18.05 2.17 15.93
N GLU A 396 18.92 1.55 16.73
CA GLU A 396 18.88 1.62 18.20
C GLU A 396 18.90 3.07 18.72
N ASP A 397 19.82 3.88 18.21
CA ASP A 397 19.94 5.28 18.61
C ASP A 397 18.68 6.08 18.27
N ALA A 398 18.07 5.83 17.10
CA ALA A 398 16.80 6.45 16.73
C ALA A 398 15.64 5.98 17.63
N VAL A 399 15.56 4.70 17.96
CA VAL A 399 14.52 4.18 18.86
C VAL A 399 14.69 4.71 20.28
N ALA A 400 15.93 4.87 20.77
CA ALA A 400 16.22 5.48 22.08
C ALA A 400 15.72 6.94 22.17
N ALA A 401 15.67 7.67 21.05
CA ALA A 401 15.16 9.03 20.96
C ALA A 401 13.63 9.11 20.73
N TRP A 402 12.88 8.02 20.92
CA TRP A 402 11.43 7.95 20.70
C TRP A 402 10.65 9.13 21.29
N SER A 403 10.98 9.55 22.53
CA SER A 403 10.26 10.62 23.23
C SER A 403 10.33 11.95 22.50
N ASP A 404 11.43 12.24 21.80
CA ASP A 404 11.61 13.49 21.06
C ASP A 404 10.72 13.52 19.82
N PHE A 405 10.68 12.42 19.06
CA PHE A 405 9.80 12.29 17.89
C PHE A 405 8.33 12.29 18.27
N ALA A 406 7.99 11.65 19.39
CA ALA A 406 6.63 11.64 19.92
C ALA A 406 6.18 13.05 20.35
N ALA A 407 7.06 13.85 20.97
CA ALA A 407 6.79 15.23 21.31
C ALA A 407 6.61 16.11 20.05
N GLU A 408 7.44 15.93 19.03
CA GLU A 408 7.31 16.65 17.74
C GLU A 408 5.97 16.31 17.06
N ALA A 409 5.51 15.04 17.14
CA ALA A 409 4.20 14.62 16.66
C ALA A 409 3.03 15.06 17.58
N SER A 410 3.30 15.75 18.69
CA SER A 410 2.31 16.16 19.70
C SER A 410 1.49 15.00 20.24
N LEU A 411 2.13 13.86 20.53
CA LEU A 411 1.48 12.71 21.15
C LEU A 411 1.19 12.96 22.65
N PRO A 412 0.05 12.49 23.17
CA PRO A 412 -0.22 12.53 24.60
C PRO A 412 0.79 11.72 25.41
N GLN A 413 1.18 12.23 26.58
CA GLN A 413 2.24 11.65 27.43
C GLN A 413 2.01 10.18 27.78
N ASN A 414 0.77 9.80 28.09
CA ASN A 414 0.41 8.40 28.37
C ASN A 414 0.67 7.45 27.17
N VAL A 415 0.49 7.93 25.94
CA VAL A 415 0.79 7.16 24.72
C VAL A 415 2.31 7.04 24.56
N VAL A 416 3.04 8.13 24.77
CA VAL A 416 4.53 8.15 24.71
C VAL A 416 5.13 7.14 25.66
N GLU A 417 4.72 7.17 26.94
CA GLU A 417 5.22 6.27 27.99
C GLU A 417 4.83 4.81 27.74
N GLY A 418 3.58 4.58 27.28
CA GLY A 418 3.09 3.26 26.95
C GLY A 418 3.91 2.58 25.85
N LEU A 419 4.20 3.27 24.77
CA LEU A 419 5.01 2.75 23.67
C LEU A 419 6.49 2.60 24.07
N ALA A 420 7.06 3.58 24.79
CA ALA A 420 8.42 3.48 25.32
C ALA A 420 8.62 2.24 26.23
N ALA A 421 7.62 1.90 27.04
CA ALA A 421 7.66 0.70 27.89
C ALA A 421 7.65 -0.61 27.07
N ILE A 422 7.01 -0.60 25.90
CA ILE A 422 6.99 -1.76 25.00
C ILE A 422 8.33 -1.91 24.29
N PHE A 423 8.92 -0.81 23.78
CA PHE A 423 10.22 -0.84 23.08
C PHE A 423 11.33 -1.37 24.01
N ARG A 424 11.37 -0.92 25.27
CA ARG A 424 12.36 -1.37 26.28
C ARG A 424 12.31 -2.85 26.63
N LYS A 425 11.22 -3.54 26.34
CA LYS A 425 11.09 -5.00 26.60
C LYS A 425 11.66 -5.86 25.47
N ARG A 426 12.14 -5.26 24.39
CA ARG A 426 12.73 -6.01 23.30
C ARG A 426 14.21 -6.28 23.60
N PRO A 427 14.66 -7.53 23.57
CA PRO A 427 16.06 -7.86 23.73
C PRO A 427 16.85 -7.34 22.53
N LEU A 428 17.91 -6.60 22.80
CA LEU A 428 18.98 -6.29 21.87
C LEU A 428 20.11 -7.28 22.11
#